data_53942f7218d3a33c60d8313f14868e14
#
_entry.id   53942f7218d3a33c60d8313f14868e14
#
_cell.length_a   1.000
_cell.length_b   1.000
_cell.length_c   1.000
_cell.angle_alpha   90.00
_cell.angle_beta   90.00
_cell.angle_gamma   90.00
#
_symmetry.space_group_name_H-M   'P 1'
#
loop_
_entity.id
_entity.type
_entity.pdbx_description
1 polymer ?
#
loop_
_entity_poly.entity_id
_entity_poly.type
_entity_poly.pdbx_seq_one_letter_code
_entity_poly.pdbx_strand_id
1 'polypeptide(L)'
;MNLFFKNGKIITPMQVFKKGALAIENGIIVDVGYQEKVKKPRNSKVIDVKGNYITPGFIDMHVHGGGGSDTMEGTIKALSTMTKAHAKGGTTSLLPTTLTAPSYEIERVLNCVEKVKDKNFGGAKILGVHLEGPYFSREQIGAQNPEFIKIPRQVEYLKLLNKYDCIRRVSVAPELEGGLGLGQELRKRGILASIAHTDATYQDVLAAIDAGYTHVTHMYSGMSGLKRINAYRISGVIESTLLLNELTTEIIGDGHHLPPSLIKLIIKAKGLDKISLVTDAMSAAGLGPGKYSIGGLDVIVEDNVAKEFEVSNHEGNYVAKLLTCDSFAGSVATMDQLVRNMVNLVGLSIQDAIKMATLNPARVLRIDSERGILSPGLKGDVVVFDENIKILMTVVEGKIVYKKN
;
A
#
# COMPACT_ATOMS: atom_id res chain seq x y z
N MET A 1 25.08 -12.04 -0.38
CA MET A 1 25.88 -11.35 0.68
C MET A 1 25.21 -11.65 2.00
N ASN A 2 26.01 -12.04 3.02
CA ASN A 2 25.45 -12.30 4.34
C ASN A 2 25.47 -11.02 5.17
N LEU A 3 24.43 -10.78 5.96
CA LEU A 3 24.29 -9.63 6.85
C LEU A 3 24.05 -10.10 8.28
N PHE A 4 24.63 -9.38 9.22
CA PHE A 4 24.41 -9.58 10.65
C PHE A 4 24.16 -8.25 11.33
N PHE A 5 22.92 -8.02 11.74
CA PHE A 5 22.51 -6.85 12.50
C PHE A 5 22.63 -7.13 13.99
N LYS A 6 23.22 -6.20 14.74
CA LYS A 6 23.38 -6.29 16.19
C LYS A 6 22.98 -5.00 16.89
N ASN A 7 22.81 -5.09 18.21
CA ASN A 7 22.45 -3.96 19.08
C ASN A 7 21.14 -3.26 18.66
N GLY A 8 20.13 -4.02 18.20
CA GLY A 8 18.88 -3.48 17.74
C GLY A 8 17.72 -3.74 18.69
N LYS A 9 16.69 -2.89 18.62
CA LYS A 9 15.34 -3.17 19.13
C LYS A 9 14.56 -3.86 18.01
N ILE A 10 14.45 -5.19 18.07
CA ILE A 10 13.76 -5.96 17.01
C ILE A 10 12.28 -6.02 17.30
N ILE A 11 11.46 -5.55 16.37
CA ILE A 11 10.00 -5.63 16.43
C ILE A 11 9.55 -6.87 15.67
N THR A 12 8.84 -7.74 16.37
CA THR A 12 8.09 -8.86 15.79
C THR A 12 6.61 -8.73 16.17
N PRO A 13 5.68 -9.42 15.50
CA PRO A 13 4.26 -9.36 15.87
C PRO A 13 3.98 -9.79 17.32
N MET A 14 4.85 -10.62 17.90
CA MET A 14 4.64 -11.20 19.22
C MET A 14 5.36 -10.43 20.34
N GLN A 15 6.52 -9.81 20.06
CA GLN A 15 7.34 -9.19 21.08
C GLN A 15 8.39 -8.22 20.52
N VAL A 16 8.95 -7.42 21.41
CA VAL A 16 10.11 -6.55 21.10
C VAL A 16 11.34 -7.08 21.84
N PHE A 17 12.39 -7.44 21.08
CA PHE A 17 13.70 -7.79 21.65
C PHE A 17 14.51 -6.50 21.86
N LYS A 18 14.66 -6.03 23.10
CA LYS A 18 15.35 -4.77 23.43
C LYS A 18 16.84 -4.76 23.05
N LYS A 19 17.51 -5.92 23.08
CA LYS A 19 18.88 -6.16 22.61
C LYS A 19 18.86 -7.36 21.66
N GLY A 20 18.43 -7.09 20.44
CA GLY A 20 18.24 -8.11 19.43
C GLY A 20 19.35 -8.14 18.39
N ALA A 21 19.44 -9.27 17.71
CA ALA A 21 20.23 -9.48 16.50
C ALA A 21 19.39 -10.19 15.44
N LEU A 22 19.76 -9.97 14.17
CA LEU A 22 19.14 -10.58 13.01
C LEU A 22 20.26 -11.04 12.06
N ALA A 23 20.15 -12.27 11.59
CA ALA A 23 21.08 -12.89 10.66
C ALA A 23 20.41 -13.18 9.33
N ILE A 24 21.04 -12.77 8.23
CA ILE A 24 20.56 -13.01 6.86
C ILE A 24 21.69 -13.70 6.07
N GLU A 25 21.36 -14.81 5.44
CA GLU A 25 22.24 -15.52 4.49
C GLU A 25 21.54 -15.64 3.13
N ASN A 26 22.24 -15.28 2.06
CA ASN A 26 21.75 -15.40 0.69
C ASN A 26 20.33 -14.82 0.47
N GLY A 27 20.04 -13.72 1.18
CA GLY A 27 18.75 -13.03 1.06
C GLY A 27 17.63 -13.58 1.94
N ILE A 28 17.88 -14.61 2.73
CA ILE A 28 16.91 -15.27 3.63
C ILE A 28 17.32 -15.02 5.09
N ILE A 29 16.35 -14.74 5.94
CA ILE A 29 16.54 -14.66 7.39
C ILE A 29 16.85 -16.08 7.89
N VAL A 30 17.98 -16.26 8.57
CA VAL A 30 18.37 -17.56 9.12
C VAL A 30 18.22 -17.61 10.63
N ASP A 31 18.27 -16.46 11.31
CA ASP A 31 18.10 -16.39 12.76
C ASP A 31 17.69 -14.99 13.21
N VAL A 32 16.89 -14.89 14.28
CA VAL A 32 16.41 -13.62 14.87
C VAL A 32 16.07 -13.82 16.33
N GLY A 33 16.44 -12.89 17.20
CA GLY A 33 16.14 -12.98 18.62
C GLY A 33 17.05 -12.15 19.51
N TYR A 34 17.22 -12.59 20.76
CA TYR A 34 18.19 -12.00 21.68
C TYR A 34 19.60 -12.15 21.14
N GLN A 35 20.37 -11.07 21.15
CA GLN A 35 21.68 -11.00 20.50
C GLN A 35 22.66 -12.10 20.93
N GLU A 36 22.66 -12.47 22.21
CA GLU A 36 23.51 -13.52 22.74
C GLU A 36 23.17 -14.94 22.25
N LYS A 37 21.97 -15.10 21.67
CA LYS A 37 21.48 -16.39 21.14
C LYS A 37 21.60 -16.51 19.63
N VAL A 38 21.61 -15.37 18.91
CA VAL A 38 21.64 -15.35 17.44
C VAL A 38 23.04 -15.61 16.92
N LYS A 39 23.20 -16.64 16.10
CA LYS A 39 24.48 -17.02 15.53
C LYS A 39 24.85 -16.11 14.34
N LYS A 40 26.05 -15.52 14.41
CA LYS A 40 26.57 -14.73 13.30
C LYS A 40 26.99 -15.63 12.14
N PRO A 41 26.45 -15.42 10.92
CA PRO A 41 26.86 -16.20 9.74
C PRO A 41 28.31 -15.93 9.36
N ARG A 42 28.99 -16.95 8.79
CA ARG A 42 30.32 -16.78 8.26
C ARG A 42 30.34 -15.72 7.14
N ASN A 43 31.44 -14.95 7.08
CA ASN A 43 31.64 -13.91 6.05
C ASN A 43 30.51 -12.90 5.97
N SER A 44 29.81 -12.62 7.08
CA SER A 44 28.74 -11.62 7.12
C SER A 44 29.29 -10.21 7.33
N LYS A 45 28.72 -9.25 6.62
CA LYS A 45 28.88 -7.83 6.93
C LYS A 45 28.12 -7.53 8.23
N VAL A 46 28.86 -7.11 9.25
CA VAL A 46 28.27 -6.74 10.55
C VAL A 46 27.77 -5.30 10.49
N ILE A 47 26.54 -5.11 10.92
CA ILE A 47 25.85 -3.81 10.99
C ILE A 47 25.45 -3.58 12.43
N ASP A 48 26.11 -2.63 13.08
CA ASP A 48 25.73 -2.17 14.42
C ASP A 48 24.67 -1.07 14.28
N VAL A 49 23.44 -1.35 14.70
CA VAL A 49 22.32 -0.40 14.59
C VAL A 49 22.21 0.52 15.80
N LYS A 50 23.11 0.44 16.78
CA LYS A 50 23.29 1.38 17.89
C LYS A 50 21.99 1.66 18.67
N GLY A 51 21.19 0.64 18.96
CA GLY A 51 19.95 0.74 19.73
C GLY A 51 18.71 1.17 18.92
N ASN A 52 18.86 1.39 17.62
CA ASN A 52 17.75 1.70 16.71
C ASN A 52 16.83 0.49 16.48
N TYR A 53 15.68 0.72 15.89
CA TYR A 53 14.70 -0.31 15.59
C TYR A 53 15.09 -1.13 14.36
N ILE A 54 14.83 -2.43 14.40
CA ILE A 54 14.90 -3.36 13.27
C ILE A 54 13.52 -3.97 13.11
N THR A 55 12.91 -3.80 11.95
CA THR A 55 11.55 -4.26 11.65
C THR A 55 11.50 -5.00 10.33
N PRO A 56 10.42 -5.77 10.06
CA PRO A 56 10.14 -6.23 8.71
C PRO A 56 10.07 -5.04 7.75
N GLY A 57 10.39 -5.26 6.50
CA GLY A 57 10.23 -4.27 5.44
C GLY A 57 8.76 -3.93 5.20
N PHE A 58 8.48 -2.67 4.90
CA PHE A 58 7.12 -2.21 4.62
C PHE A 58 6.66 -2.71 3.25
N ILE A 59 5.37 -3.03 3.15
CA ILE A 59 4.71 -3.52 1.94
C ILE A 59 3.64 -2.51 1.56
N ASP A 60 3.79 -1.89 0.40
CA ASP A 60 2.83 -0.92 -0.13
C ASP A 60 2.07 -1.53 -1.30
N MET A 61 0.81 -1.86 -1.09
CA MET A 61 0.00 -2.54 -2.10
C MET A 61 -0.86 -1.59 -2.93
N HIS A 62 -0.64 -0.26 -2.79
CA HIS A 62 -1.34 0.77 -3.57
C HIS A 62 -0.45 1.99 -3.75
N VAL A 63 0.19 2.13 -4.92
CA VAL A 63 1.11 3.23 -5.21
C VAL A 63 1.15 3.55 -6.71
N HIS A 64 0.79 4.78 -7.09
CA HIS A 64 0.75 5.25 -8.47
C HIS A 64 2.09 5.78 -8.96
N GLY A 65 2.86 6.41 -8.06
CA GLY A 65 4.11 7.06 -8.45
C GLY A 65 5.03 7.37 -7.27
N GLY A 66 6.14 8.07 -7.57
CA GLY A 66 7.09 8.56 -6.59
C GLY A 66 8.40 9.00 -7.22
N GLY A 67 9.05 9.99 -6.59
CA GLY A 67 10.33 10.52 -7.05
C GLY A 67 10.30 11.17 -8.43
N GLY A 68 9.13 11.68 -8.85
CA GLY A 68 8.92 12.34 -10.13
C GLY A 68 8.53 11.38 -11.27
N SER A 69 8.20 10.13 -10.97
CA SER A 69 7.78 9.14 -11.97
C SER A 69 6.45 8.50 -11.60
N ASP A 70 5.71 8.07 -12.62
CA ASP A 70 4.38 7.50 -12.51
C ASP A 70 4.30 6.11 -13.16
N THR A 71 3.50 5.23 -12.59
CA THR A 71 3.24 3.89 -13.13
C THR A 71 2.73 3.95 -14.57
N MET A 72 1.86 4.93 -14.87
CA MET A 72 1.25 5.09 -16.19
C MET A 72 2.26 5.50 -17.28
N GLU A 73 3.48 5.91 -16.94
CA GLU A 73 4.56 6.06 -17.94
C GLU A 73 4.88 4.71 -18.64
N GLY A 74 4.67 3.58 -17.95
CA GLY A 74 4.89 2.24 -18.50
C GLY A 74 6.33 2.01 -18.95
N THR A 75 7.32 2.60 -18.27
CA THR A 75 8.75 2.51 -18.61
C THR A 75 9.57 1.90 -17.49
N ILE A 76 10.65 1.20 -17.85
CA ILE A 76 11.60 0.63 -16.87
C ILE A 76 12.23 1.74 -16.02
N LYS A 77 12.47 2.91 -16.61
CA LYS A 77 13.04 4.06 -15.91
C LYS A 77 12.09 4.55 -14.81
N ALA A 78 10.82 4.71 -15.12
CA ALA A 78 9.80 5.13 -14.15
C ALA A 78 9.71 4.15 -12.97
N LEU A 79 9.56 2.85 -13.27
CA LEU A 79 9.50 1.81 -12.23
C LEU A 79 10.76 1.78 -11.36
N SER A 80 11.94 1.95 -11.97
CA SER A 80 13.21 2.02 -11.22
C SER A 80 13.26 3.26 -10.31
N THR A 81 12.78 4.42 -10.79
CA THR A 81 12.73 5.66 -9.99
C THR A 81 11.79 5.50 -8.80
N MET A 82 10.55 5.04 -9.04
CA MET A 82 9.56 4.81 -8.00
C MET A 82 10.06 3.86 -6.91
N THR A 83 10.57 2.69 -7.31
CA THR A 83 11.03 1.69 -6.34
C THR A 83 12.16 2.20 -5.46
N LYS A 84 13.06 3.03 -5.99
CA LYS A 84 14.13 3.69 -5.23
C LYS A 84 13.62 4.79 -4.32
N ALA A 85 12.64 5.58 -4.79
CA ALA A 85 12.02 6.64 -3.99
C ALA A 85 11.33 6.04 -2.76
N HIS A 86 10.49 5.02 -2.95
CA HIS A 86 9.76 4.37 -1.86
C HIS A 86 10.69 3.59 -0.92
N ALA A 87 11.81 3.04 -1.41
CA ALA A 87 12.79 2.39 -0.55
C ALA A 87 13.44 3.35 0.47
N LYS A 88 13.51 4.65 0.19
CA LYS A 88 13.97 5.66 1.16
C LYS A 88 13.00 5.81 2.34
N GLY A 89 11.71 5.57 2.12
CA GLY A 89 10.66 5.53 3.13
C GLY A 89 10.44 4.14 3.76
N GLY A 90 11.37 3.18 3.55
CA GLY A 90 11.30 1.86 4.18
C GLY A 90 10.45 0.83 3.42
N THR A 91 9.88 1.17 2.28
CA THR A 91 9.14 0.21 1.45
C THR A 91 10.11 -0.78 0.83
N THR A 92 9.92 -2.06 1.10
CA THR A 92 10.73 -3.16 0.54
C THR A 92 10.03 -3.89 -0.58
N SER A 93 8.70 -3.79 -0.62
CA SER A 93 7.87 -4.40 -1.64
C SER A 93 6.68 -3.50 -1.98
N LEU A 94 6.31 -3.43 -3.26
CA LEU A 94 5.18 -2.63 -3.69
C LEU A 94 4.44 -3.23 -4.91
N LEU A 95 3.20 -2.77 -5.11
CA LEU A 95 2.43 -2.97 -6.32
C LEU A 95 2.32 -1.63 -7.07
N PRO A 96 3.05 -1.42 -8.19
CA PRO A 96 2.73 -0.32 -9.08
C PRO A 96 1.25 -0.37 -9.45
N THR A 97 0.54 0.76 -9.28
CA THR A 97 -0.90 0.85 -9.44
C THR A 97 -1.23 1.67 -10.68
N THR A 98 -2.10 1.13 -11.53
CA THR A 98 -2.59 1.85 -12.72
C THR A 98 -3.69 2.83 -12.34
N LEU A 99 -4.06 3.69 -13.29
CA LEU A 99 -5.24 4.56 -13.23
C LEU A 99 -6.21 4.19 -14.35
N THR A 100 -7.43 4.70 -14.24
CA THR A 100 -8.41 4.65 -15.33
C THR A 100 -7.87 5.36 -16.56
N ALA A 101 -7.62 4.61 -17.63
CA ALA A 101 -6.96 5.06 -18.84
C ALA A 101 -7.40 4.23 -20.06
N PRO A 102 -7.06 4.66 -21.29
CA PRO A 102 -7.24 3.83 -22.49
C PRO A 102 -6.57 2.46 -22.35
N SER A 103 -7.19 1.41 -22.88
CA SER A 103 -6.70 0.04 -22.74
C SER A 103 -5.25 -0.16 -23.18
N TYR A 104 -4.81 0.55 -24.22
CA TYR A 104 -3.44 0.46 -24.74
C TYR A 104 -2.40 1.02 -23.74
N GLU A 105 -2.77 2.00 -22.92
CA GLU A 105 -1.89 2.53 -21.86
C GLU A 105 -1.76 1.56 -20.70
N ILE A 106 -2.88 0.99 -20.27
CA ILE A 106 -2.88 -0.09 -19.25
C ILE A 106 -2.04 -1.28 -19.74
N GLU A 107 -2.23 -1.73 -21.00
CA GLU A 107 -1.41 -2.79 -21.59
C GLU A 107 0.08 -2.41 -21.66
N ARG A 108 0.42 -1.14 -21.91
CA ARG A 108 1.82 -0.65 -21.89
C ARG A 108 2.45 -0.85 -20.52
N VAL A 109 1.75 -0.51 -19.43
CA VAL A 109 2.20 -0.73 -18.06
C VAL A 109 2.38 -2.23 -17.79
N LEU A 110 1.36 -3.04 -18.08
CA LEU A 110 1.41 -4.48 -17.87
C LEU A 110 2.57 -5.14 -18.64
N ASN A 111 2.76 -4.80 -19.91
CA ASN A 111 3.90 -5.27 -20.72
C ASN A 111 5.25 -4.87 -20.10
N CYS A 112 5.34 -3.67 -19.51
CA CYS A 112 6.58 -3.22 -18.87
C CYS A 112 6.83 -4.03 -17.60
N VAL A 113 5.84 -4.15 -16.70
CA VAL A 113 5.99 -4.87 -15.44
C VAL A 113 6.23 -6.37 -15.68
N GLU A 114 5.53 -7.01 -16.62
CA GLU A 114 5.73 -8.43 -16.95
C GLU A 114 7.19 -8.74 -17.31
N LYS A 115 7.86 -7.83 -18.05
CA LYS A 115 9.27 -7.98 -18.43
C LYS A 115 10.26 -7.79 -17.28
N VAL A 116 9.83 -7.16 -16.18
CA VAL A 116 10.78 -6.69 -15.14
C VAL A 116 10.41 -7.10 -13.73
N LYS A 117 9.27 -7.77 -13.49
CA LYS A 117 8.81 -8.17 -12.15
C LYS A 117 9.84 -8.94 -11.33
N ASP A 118 10.73 -9.68 -12.01
CA ASP A 118 11.80 -10.45 -11.36
C ASP A 118 13.14 -9.68 -11.26
N LYS A 119 13.22 -8.49 -11.85
CA LYS A 119 14.44 -7.68 -11.80
C LYS A 119 14.56 -6.93 -10.47
N ASN A 120 15.79 -6.72 -10.05
CA ASN A 120 16.12 -5.86 -8.91
C ASN A 120 16.68 -4.54 -9.42
N PHE A 121 15.98 -3.44 -9.12
CA PHE A 121 16.38 -2.08 -9.52
C PHE A 121 17.22 -1.34 -8.48
N GLY A 122 17.59 -2.00 -7.37
CA GLY A 122 18.22 -1.34 -6.22
C GLY A 122 17.24 -0.48 -5.43
N GLY A 123 15.97 -0.84 -5.45
CA GLY A 123 14.86 -0.25 -4.71
C GLY A 123 13.93 -1.33 -4.17
N ALA A 124 12.67 -0.99 -3.89
CA ALA A 124 11.64 -1.93 -3.47
C ALA A 124 11.38 -3.01 -4.53
N LYS A 125 11.03 -4.22 -4.10
CA LYS A 125 10.64 -5.32 -4.99
C LYS A 125 9.26 -5.04 -5.57
N ILE A 126 9.11 -5.16 -6.89
CA ILE A 126 7.82 -5.17 -7.56
C ILE A 126 7.21 -6.57 -7.39
N LEU A 127 6.04 -6.65 -6.75
CA LEU A 127 5.33 -7.90 -6.52
C LEU A 127 4.37 -8.28 -7.66
N GLY A 128 4.09 -7.34 -8.54
CA GLY A 128 3.13 -7.41 -9.63
C GLY A 128 2.47 -6.06 -9.83
N VAL A 129 1.24 -6.03 -10.35
CA VAL A 129 0.46 -4.81 -10.63
C VAL A 129 -0.85 -4.84 -9.87
N HIS A 130 -1.24 -3.69 -9.33
CA HIS A 130 -2.59 -3.38 -8.93
C HIS A 130 -3.28 -2.65 -10.09
N LEU A 131 -4.30 -3.27 -10.69
CA LEU A 131 -5.17 -2.60 -11.64
C LEU A 131 -6.23 -1.81 -10.87
N GLU A 132 -6.09 -0.50 -10.81
CA GLU A 132 -7.09 0.40 -10.27
C GLU A 132 -7.84 1.07 -11.43
N GLY A 133 -9.08 0.63 -11.63
CA GLY A 133 -9.87 0.98 -12.81
C GLY A 133 -9.62 0.05 -14.02
N PRO A 134 -10.37 0.26 -15.09
CA PRO A 134 -11.35 1.32 -15.37
C PRO A 134 -12.80 1.00 -14.95
N TYR A 135 -13.02 -0.01 -14.12
CA TYR A 135 -14.35 -0.55 -13.80
C TYR A 135 -14.94 0.09 -12.54
N PHE A 136 -15.30 1.39 -12.63
CA PHE A 136 -15.71 2.22 -11.51
C PHE A 136 -17.08 2.86 -11.70
N SER A 137 -17.75 3.19 -10.59
CA SER A 137 -18.99 3.97 -10.58
C SER A 137 -18.67 5.44 -10.87
N ARG A 138 -19.47 6.05 -11.75
CA ARG A 138 -19.34 7.47 -12.09
C ARG A 138 -19.62 8.39 -10.91
N GLU A 139 -20.45 7.93 -9.97
CA GLU A 139 -20.82 8.65 -8.75
C GLU A 139 -19.66 8.74 -7.74
N GLN A 140 -18.69 7.84 -7.84
CA GLN A 140 -17.58 7.70 -6.89
C GLN A 140 -16.21 7.81 -7.56
N ILE A 141 -16.12 8.59 -8.62
CA ILE A 141 -14.96 8.63 -9.52
C ILE A 141 -13.68 9.15 -8.86
N GLY A 142 -13.76 10.11 -7.92
CA GLY A 142 -12.57 10.71 -7.32
C GLY A 142 -11.64 11.37 -8.35
N ALA A 143 -10.34 11.12 -8.24
CA ALA A 143 -9.31 11.62 -9.15
C ALA A 143 -9.06 10.71 -10.37
N GLN A 144 -10.06 9.92 -10.79
CA GLN A 144 -9.99 9.09 -11.99
C GLN A 144 -10.59 9.84 -13.21
N ASN A 145 -10.07 9.57 -14.41
CA ASN A 145 -10.60 10.22 -15.61
C ASN A 145 -11.94 9.62 -16.05
N PRO A 146 -13.07 10.40 -16.03
CA PRO A 146 -14.40 9.89 -16.33
C PRO A 146 -14.58 9.39 -17.78
N GLU A 147 -13.74 9.85 -18.70
CA GLU A 147 -13.82 9.48 -20.11
C GLU A 147 -13.53 8.00 -20.34
N PHE A 148 -12.69 7.39 -19.51
CA PHE A 148 -12.21 6.03 -19.69
C PHE A 148 -12.87 5.01 -18.77
N ILE A 149 -13.87 5.41 -17.99
CA ILE A 149 -14.66 4.48 -17.16
C ILE A 149 -15.44 3.52 -18.06
N LYS A 150 -15.41 2.23 -17.67
CA LYS A 150 -16.05 1.13 -18.39
C LYS A 150 -16.79 0.21 -17.42
N ILE A 151 -17.72 -0.57 -17.98
CA ILE A 151 -18.25 -1.77 -17.32
C ILE A 151 -17.33 -2.96 -17.60
N PRO A 152 -17.17 -3.94 -16.67
CA PRO A 152 -16.29 -5.11 -16.84
C PRO A 152 -16.92 -6.12 -17.81
N ARG A 153 -16.58 -6.02 -19.08
CA ARG A 153 -16.99 -6.97 -20.11
C ARG A 153 -16.09 -8.22 -20.09
N GLN A 154 -16.72 -9.40 -20.02
CA GLN A 154 -16.01 -10.67 -19.86
C GLN A 154 -14.90 -10.90 -20.90
N VAL A 155 -15.17 -10.62 -22.17
CA VAL A 155 -14.20 -10.77 -23.26
C VAL A 155 -12.97 -9.90 -23.05
N GLU A 156 -13.16 -8.65 -22.56
CA GLU A 156 -12.07 -7.69 -22.36
C GLU A 156 -11.19 -8.07 -21.17
N TYR A 157 -11.79 -8.34 -20.00
CA TYR A 157 -10.99 -8.68 -18.83
C TYR A 157 -10.32 -10.05 -18.93
N LEU A 158 -10.96 -11.05 -19.57
CA LEU A 158 -10.33 -12.35 -19.80
C LEU A 158 -9.11 -12.22 -20.72
N LYS A 159 -9.16 -11.37 -21.73
CA LYS A 159 -8.00 -11.10 -22.60
C LYS A 159 -6.81 -10.60 -21.79
N LEU A 160 -7.01 -9.64 -20.87
CA LEU A 160 -5.96 -9.13 -20.01
C LEU A 160 -5.44 -10.19 -19.03
N LEU A 161 -6.36 -10.87 -18.32
CA LEU A 161 -6.02 -11.87 -17.30
C LEU A 161 -5.37 -13.14 -17.88
N ASN A 162 -5.60 -13.45 -19.16
CA ASN A 162 -4.93 -14.56 -19.85
C ASN A 162 -3.55 -14.18 -20.40
N LYS A 163 -3.30 -12.88 -20.59
CA LYS A 163 -2.07 -12.40 -21.21
C LYS A 163 -0.99 -12.02 -20.18
N TYR A 164 -1.40 -11.60 -18.98
CA TYR A 164 -0.49 -11.01 -17.99
C TYR A 164 -0.57 -11.69 -16.62
N ASP A 165 0.48 -12.38 -16.24
CA ASP A 165 0.61 -13.03 -14.93
C ASP A 165 1.02 -12.05 -13.81
N CYS A 166 1.45 -10.84 -14.17
CA CYS A 166 1.85 -9.83 -13.20
C CYS A 166 0.67 -9.17 -12.47
N ILE A 167 -0.59 -9.40 -12.89
CA ILE A 167 -1.76 -8.81 -12.22
C ILE A 167 -1.98 -9.53 -10.89
N ARG A 168 -1.85 -8.80 -9.77
CA ARG A 168 -1.98 -9.35 -8.41
C ARG A 168 -3.21 -8.84 -7.69
N ARG A 169 -3.73 -7.69 -8.09
CA ARG A 169 -4.89 -7.06 -7.50
C ARG A 169 -5.69 -6.30 -8.57
N VAL A 170 -7.01 -6.35 -8.47
CA VAL A 170 -7.92 -5.54 -9.31
C VAL A 170 -8.95 -4.88 -8.42
N SER A 171 -9.07 -3.55 -8.54
CA SER A 171 -10.09 -2.73 -7.87
C SER A 171 -11.27 -2.49 -8.80
N VAL A 172 -12.50 -2.76 -8.32
CA VAL A 172 -13.73 -2.78 -9.12
C VAL A 172 -14.90 -2.26 -8.29
N ALA A 173 -15.83 -1.57 -8.92
CA ALA A 173 -17.18 -1.32 -8.41
C ALA A 173 -18.07 -2.55 -8.68
N PRO A 174 -18.38 -3.36 -7.65
CA PRO A 174 -18.97 -4.68 -7.84
C PRO A 174 -20.43 -4.64 -8.32
N GLU A 175 -21.13 -3.53 -8.09
CA GLU A 175 -22.51 -3.28 -8.53
C GLU A 175 -22.65 -3.11 -10.03
N LEU A 176 -21.56 -2.84 -10.74
CA LEU A 176 -21.58 -2.70 -12.19
C LEU A 176 -21.91 -4.04 -12.87
N GLU A 177 -22.61 -3.96 -14.01
CA GLU A 177 -22.86 -5.11 -14.86
C GLU A 177 -21.54 -5.82 -15.20
N GLY A 178 -21.48 -7.13 -14.91
CA GLY A 178 -20.24 -7.94 -15.06
C GLY A 178 -19.28 -7.89 -13.88
N GLY A 179 -19.48 -7.00 -12.89
CA GLY A 179 -18.61 -6.85 -11.72
C GLY A 179 -18.49 -8.14 -10.90
N LEU A 180 -19.61 -8.78 -10.59
CA LEU A 180 -19.61 -10.06 -9.86
C LEU A 180 -18.93 -11.18 -10.66
N GLY A 181 -19.15 -11.24 -11.98
CA GLY A 181 -18.47 -12.20 -12.85
C GLY A 181 -16.95 -12.02 -12.88
N LEU A 182 -16.48 -10.78 -12.89
CA LEU A 182 -15.04 -10.47 -12.77
C LEU A 182 -14.51 -10.93 -11.40
N GLY A 183 -15.21 -10.66 -10.30
CA GLY A 183 -14.81 -11.12 -8.97
C GLY A 183 -14.63 -12.63 -8.89
N GLN A 184 -15.57 -13.41 -9.44
CA GLN A 184 -15.46 -14.87 -9.51
C GLN A 184 -14.24 -15.34 -10.31
N GLU A 185 -13.92 -14.68 -11.40
CA GLU A 185 -12.77 -15.02 -12.23
C GLU A 185 -11.44 -14.67 -11.52
N LEU A 186 -11.36 -13.52 -10.86
CA LEU A 186 -10.20 -13.13 -10.04
C LEU A 186 -9.95 -14.13 -8.92
N ARG A 187 -11.02 -14.55 -8.22
CA ARG A 187 -10.94 -15.57 -7.17
C ARG A 187 -10.37 -16.90 -7.69
N LYS A 188 -10.83 -17.38 -8.86
CA LYS A 188 -10.33 -18.61 -9.49
C LYS A 188 -8.83 -18.54 -9.77
N ARG A 189 -8.32 -17.36 -10.12
CA ARG A 189 -6.90 -17.12 -10.44
C ARG A 189 -6.03 -16.77 -9.22
N GLY A 190 -6.63 -16.66 -8.03
CA GLY A 190 -5.93 -16.23 -6.83
C GLY A 190 -5.50 -14.76 -6.86
N ILE A 191 -6.12 -13.95 -7.72
CA ILE A 191 -5.91 -12.50 -7.80
C ILE A 191 -6.84 -11.82 -6.78
N LEU A 192 -6.32 -10.82 -6.05
CA LEU A 192 -7.09 -10.09 -5.05
C LEU A 192 -8.15 -9.22 -5.74
N ALA A 193 -9.43 -9.53 -5.50
CA ALA A 193 -10.56 -8.68 -5.89
C ALA A 193 -10.84 -7.67 -4.78
N SER A 194 -10.76 -6.37 -5.10
CA SER A 194 -10.96 -5.24 -4.19
C SER A 194 -12.17 -4.42 -4.60
N ILE A 195 -13.01 -4.05 -3.63
CA ILE A 195 -14.11 -3.09 -3.82
C ILE A 195 -13.53 -1.68 -3.81
N ALA A 196 -13.80 -0.88 -4.82
CA ALA A 196 -13.28 0.48 -4.97
C ALA A 196 -14.15 1.34 -5.87
N HIS A 197 -14.11 2.67 -5.68
CA HIS A 197 -14.78 3.66 -6.51
C HIS A 197 -16.21 3.26 -6.88
N THR A 198 -17.01 3.01 -5.85
CA THR A 198 -18.26 2.25 -5.93
C THR A 198 -19.40 2.93 -5.19
N ASP A 199 -20.58 2.88 -5.75
CA ASP A 199 -21.82 3.33 -5.14
C ASP A 199 -22.67 2.17 -4.56
N ALA A 200 -22.05 0.99 -4.39
CA ALA A 200 -22.64 -0.24 -3.91
C ALA A 200 -23.37 -0.06 -2.58
N THR A 201 -24.49 -0.74 -2.45
CA THR A 201 -25.25 -0.88 -1.20
C THR A 201 -24.71 -2.06 -0.38
N TYR A 202 -25.23 -2.20 0.85
CA TYR A 202 -24.94 -3.38 1.67
C TYR A 202 -25.25 -4.71 0.96
N GLN A 203 -26.34 -4.78 0.20
CA GLN A 203 -26.72 -5.98 -0.54
C GLN A 203 -25.73 -6.29 -1.67
N ASP A 204 -25.27 -5.25 -2.37
CA ASP A 204 -24.24 -5.39 -3.41
C ASP A 204 -22.92 -5.89 -2.83
N VAL A 205 -22.56 -5.41 -1.63
CA VAL A 205 -21.36 -5.86 -0.92
C VAL A 205 -21.46 -7.33 -0.50
N LEU A 206 -22.62 -7.80 -0.02
CA LEU A 206 -22.84 -9.23 0.27
C LEU A 206 -22.66 -10.07 -1.00
N ALA A 207 -23.29 -9.66 -2.11
CA ALA A 207 -23.13 -10.34 -3.40
C ALA A 207 -21.67 -10.33 -3.87
N ALA A 208 -20.94 -9.23 -3.65
CA ALA A 208 -19.52 -9.13 -3.96
C ALA A 208 -18.67 -10.13 -3.13
N ILE A 209 -18.93 -10.28 -1.83
CA ILE A 209 -18.25 -11.26 -1.00
C ILE A 209 -18.47 -12.68 -1.52
N ASP A 210 -19.69 -13.04 -1.86
CA ASP A 210 -20.02 -14.34 -2.46
C ASP A 210 -19.29 -14.56 -3.80
N ALA A 211 -19.12 -13.49 -4.58
CA ALA A 211 -18.35 -13.48 -5.82
C ALA A 211 -16.83 -13.54 -5.62
N GLY A 212 -16.33 -13.33 -4.39
CA GLY A 212 -14.90 -13.47 -4.04
C GLY A 212 -14.16 -12.19 -3.77
N TYR A 213 -14.83 -11.06 -3.63
CA TYR A 213 -14.21 -9.84 -3.11
C TYR A 213 -13.92 -9.99 -1.62
N THR A 214 -12.71 -9.66 -1.20
CA THR A 214 -12.26 -9.83 0.20
C THR A 214 -11.57 -8.60 0.76
N HIS A 215 -11.47 -7.53 -0.03
CA HIS A 215 -10.76 -6.32 0.35
C HIS A 215 -11.50 -5.08 -0.10
N VAL A 216 -11.33 -3.97 0.64
CA VAL A 216 -11.87 -2.65 0.31
C VAL A 216 -10.70 -1.67 0.19
N THR A 217 -10.61 -1.03 -0.95
CA THR A 217 -9.56 -0.07 -1.31
C THR A 217 -9.78 1.24 -0.56
N HIS A 218 -8.70 1.91 -0.09
CA HIS A 218 -8.63 3.24 0.54
C HIS A 218 -9.96 3.71 1.18
N MET A 219 -10.30 3.05 2.29
CA MET A 219 -11.56 3.25 3.01
C MET A 219 -11.90 4.73 3.21
N TYR A 220 -13.15 5.11 2.97
CA TYR A 220 -13.73 6.45 2.93
C TYR A 220 -13.43 7.27 1.68
N SER A 221 -12.54 6.84 0.79
CA SER A 221 -12.28 7.53 -0.47
C SER A 221 -13.01 6.84 -1.62
N GLY A 222 -13.79 7.59 -2.42
CA GLY A 222 -14.49 7.05 -3.59
C GLY A 222 -15.42 5.88 -3.30
N MET A 223 -16.24 5.96 -2.24
CA MET A 223 -17.19 4.89 -1.90
C MET A 223 -18.44 5.39 -1.19
N SER A 224 -19.54 4.64 -1.35
CA SER A 224 -20.81 4.93 -0.71
C SER A 224 -20.75 4.76 0.80
N GLY A 225 -21.38 5.69 1.49
CA GLY A 225 -21.74 5.58 2.90
C GLY A 225 -23.26 5.51 3.08
N LEU A 226 -23.70 5.78 4.31
CA LEU A 226 -25.12 5.81 4.67
C LEU A 226 -25.90 6.78 3.79
N LYS A 227 -26.87 6.28 3.04
CA LYS A 227 -27.79 7.05 2.21
C LYS A 227 -29.18 7.08 2.81
N ARG A 228 -29.94 8.13 2.47
CA ARG A 228 -31.36 8.23 2.78
C ARG A 228 -32.16 8.24 1.47
N ILE A 229 -32.93 7.18 1.23
CA ILE A 229 -33.78 7.03 0.07
C ILE A 229 -35.24 6.89 0.57
N ASN A 230 -36.13 7.80 0.18
CA ASN A 230 -37.51 7.77 0.60
C ASN A 230 -37.73 7.56 2.12
N ALA A 231 -37.00 8.32 2.94
CA ALA A 231 -36.93 8.22 4.41
C ALA A 231 -36.19 6.99 4.98
N TYR A 232 -35.95 5.94 4.23
CA TYR A 232 -35.20 4.76 4.66
C TYR A 232 -33.70 5.02 4.67
N ARG A 233 -32.98 4.39 5.63
CA ARG A 233 -31.52 4.40 5.68
C ARG A 233 -30.99 3.15 4.98
N ILE A 234 -30.07 3.37 4.05
CA ILE A 234 -29.43 2.30 3.30
C ILE A 234 -27.94 2.41 3.55
N SER A 235 -27.35 1.35 4.11
CA SER A 235 -25.92 1.26 4.35
C SER A 235 -25.18 1.09 3.05
N GLY A 236 -24.03 1.76 2.94
CA GLY A 236 -23.12 1.64 1.82
C GLY A 236 -21.92 0.75 2.12
N VAL A 237 -20.86 0.92 1.36
CA VAL A 237 -19.60 0.18 1.48
C VAL A 237 -18.89 0.48 2.80
N ILE A 238 -18.97 1.73 3.30
CA ILE A 238 -18.33 2.12 4.55
C ILE A 238 -18.88 1.28 5.72
N GLU A 239 -20.21 1.27 5.92
CA GLU A 239 -20.85 0.52 7.00
C GLU A 239 -20.64 -0.98 6.81
N SER A 240 -20.75 -1.45 5.57
CA SER A 240 -20.49 -2.87 5.25
C SER A 240 -19.08 -3.29 5.62
N THR A 241 -18.08 -2.46 5.30
CA THR A 241 -16.68 -2.74 5.62
C THR A 241 -16.45 -2.81 7.13
N LEU A 242 -17.04 -1.90 7.89
CA LEU A 242 -16.91 -1.89 9.35
C LEU A 242 -17.59 -3.08 10.01
N LEU A 243 -18.69 -3.56 9.44
CA LEU A 243 -19.52 -4.63 10.01
C LEU A 243 -19.03 -6.04 9.64
N LEU A 244 -18.68 -6.27 8.35
CA LEU A 244 -18.47 -7.62 7.81
C LEU A 244 -17.03 -8.08 8.01
N ASN A 245 -16.84 -9.19 8.75
CA ASN A 245 -15.53 -9.75 9.07
C ASN A 245 -14.80 -10.38 7.87
N GLU A 246 -15.50 -10.71 6.81
CA GLU A 246 -15.00 -11.28 5.57
C GLU A 246 -14.11 -10.28 4.81
N LEU A 247 -14.34 -8.99 5.00
CA LEU A 247 -13.60 -7.93 4.36
C LEU A 247 -12.40 -7.49 5.20
N THR A 248 -11.28 -7.27 4.53
CA THR A 248 -10.17 -6.44 5.01
C THR A 248 -10.24 -5.07 4.34
N THR A 249 -9.52 -4.09 4.82
CA THR A 249 -9.46 -2.77 4.19
C THR A 249 -8.07 -2.16 4.27
N GLU A 250 -7.83 -1.15 3.47
CA GLU A 250 -6.66 -0.29 3.57
C GLU A 250 -7.07 1.15 3.87
N ILE A 251 -6.17 1.88 4.49
CA ILE A 251 -6.34 3.31 4.77
C ILE A 251 -5.11 4.09 4.29
N ILE A 252 -5.34 5.29 3.77
CA ILE A 252 -4.29 6.27 3.49
C ILE A 252 -4.00 6.97 4.82
N GLY A 253 -2.90 6.58 5.46
CA GLY A 253 -2.55 7.03 6.81
C GLY A 253 -1.79 8.35 6.86
N ASP A 254 -1.93 9.22 5.85
CA ASP A 254 -1.20 10.48 5.72
C ASP A 254 -1.65 11.56 6.71
N GLY A 255 -2.80 11.37 7.38
CA GLY A 255 -3.39 12.32 8.33
C GLY A 255 -4.23 13.41 7.65
N HIS A 256 -4.42 13.34 6.32
CA HIS A 256 -5.21 14.28 5.53
C HIS A 256 -6.47 13.64 4.96
N HIS A 257 -6.33 12.47 4.32
CA HIS A 257 -7.47 11.70 3.82
C HIS A 257 -8.42 11.28 4.94
N LEU A 258 -7.85 10.90 6.09
CA LEU A 258 -8.62 10.49 7.26
C LEU A 258 -8.09 11.21 8.51
N PRO A 259 -8.94 11.96 9.24
CA PRO A 259 -8.55 12.54 10.50
C PRO A 259 -8.28 11.44 11.55
N PRO A 260 -7.39 11.67 12.54
CA PRO A 260 -7.02 10.67 13.53
C PRO A 260 -8.21 10.07 14.29
N SER A 261 -9.25 10.86 14.55
CA SER A 261 -10.50 10.41 15.18
C SER A 261 -11.22 9.34 14.36
N LEU A 262 -11.27 9.52 13.04
CA LEU A 262 -11.89 8.56 12.12
C LEU A 262 -11.06 7.28 12.00
N ILE A 263 -9.73 7.38 11.95
CA ILE A 263 -8.84 6.21 11.97
C ILE A 263 -9.05 5.41 13.26
N LYS A 264 -9.16 6.07 14.42
CA LYS A 264 -9.48 5.40 15.70
C LYS A 264 -10.83 4.68 15.66
N LEU A 265 -11.84 5.28 15.02
CA LEU A 265 -13.15 4.65 14.84
C LEU A 265 -13.07 3.40 13.96
N ILE A 266 -12.36 3.49 12.83
CA ILE A 266 -12.13 2.35 11.93
C ILE A 266 -11.45 1.21 12.70
N ILE A 267 -10.37 1.50 13.42
CA ILE A 267 -9.64 0.49 14.20
C ILE A 267 -10.53 -0.15 15.28
N LYS A 268 -11.34 0.66 15.96
CA LYS A 268 -12.26 0.17 17.00
C LYS A 268 -13.34 -0.75 16.44
N ALA A 269 -13.88 -0.42 15.27
CA ALA A 269 -14.97 -1.18 14.66
C ALA A 269 -14.46 -2.40 13.88
N LYS A 270 -13.39 -2.25 13.10
CA LYS A 270 -12.90 -3.27 12.19
C LYS A 270 -11.87 -4.23 12.82
N GLY A 271 -11.14 -3.75 13.81
CA GLY A 271 -10.00 -4.46 14.38
C GLY A 271 -8.71 -4.26 13.57
N LEU A 272 -7.62 -4.08 14.30
CA LEU A 272 -6.32 -3.71 13.74
C LEU A 272 -5.79 -4.72 12.70
N ASP A 273 -6.07 -6.01 12.89
CA ASP A 273 -5.59 -7.10 12.03
C ASP A 273 -6.22 -7.11 10.63
N LYS A 274 -7.29 -6.37 10.44
CA LYS A 274 -8.03 -6.25 9.17
C LYS A 274 -7.70 -4.98 8.38
N ILE A 275 -6.79 -4.15 8.88
CA ILE A 275 -6.47 -2.85 8.30
C ILE A 275 -5.01 -2.83 7.85
N SER A 276 -4.76 -2.43 6.61
CA SER A 276 -3.43 -2.21 6.05
C SER A 276 -3.17 -0.71 5.83
N LEU A 277 -1.93 -0.26 5.95
CA LEU A 277 -1.50 1.06 5.50
C LEU A 277 -1.12 0.98 4.02
N VAL A 278 -1.53 1.98 3.26
CA VAL A 278 -1.09 2.21 1.88
C VAL A 278 -0.78 3.68 1.70
N THR A 279 0.15 3.99 0.81
CA THR A 279 0.46 5.38 0.54
C THR A 279 -0.54 6.01 -0.42
N ASP A 280 -1.04 5.26 -1.37
CA ASP A 280 -1.75 5.84 -2.53
C ASP A 280 -0.95 7.01 -3.13
N ALA A 281 0.38 6.85 -3.15
CA ALA A 281 1.29 7.91 -3.48
C ALA A 281 1.31 8.18 -4.99
N MET A 282 1.27 9.45 -5.34
CA MET A 282 1.41 9.92 -6.73
C MET A 282 2.87 10.29 -7.05
N SER A 283 3.15 10.72 -8.27
CA SER A 283 4.50 11.02 -8.76
C SER A 283 5.29 11.99 -7.88
N ALA A 284 4.62 12.91 -7.17
CA ALA A 284 5.25 13.89 -6.30
C ALA A 284 5.76 13.33 -4.96
N ALA A 285 5.47 12.07 -4.62
CA ALA A 285 5.94 11.49 -3.36
C ALA A 285 7.47 11.56 -3.24
N GLY A 286 7.93 12.09 -2.11
CA GLY A 286 9.35 12.35 -1.84
C GLY A 286 9.91 13.60 -2.51
N LEU A 287 9.05 14.45 -3.08
CA LEU A 287 9.37 15.77 -3.64
C LEU A 287 8.68 16.88 -2.84
N GLY A 288 8.90 18.12 -3.21
CA GLY A 288 8.31 19.31 -2.58
C GLY A 288 7.04 19.80 -3.28
N PRO A 289 6.51 20.96 -2.82
CA PRO A 289 5.38 21.64 -3.44
C PRO A 289 5.63 21.96 -4.92
N GLY A 290 4.55 21.98 -5.71
CA GLY A 290 4.62 22.28 -7.14
C GLY A 290 3.43 21.79 -7.93
N LYS A 291 3.52 21.93 -9.25
CA LYS A 291 2.52 21.40 -10.18
C LYS A 291 2.96 20.03 -10.69
N TYR A 292 2.04 19.11 -10.67
CA TYR A 292 2.23 17.71 -11.08
C TYR A 292 1.02 17.24 -11.89
N SER A 293 1.00 15.96 -12.23
CA SER A 293 -0.17 15.35 -12.87
C SER A 293 -0.37 13.92 -12.36
N ILE A 294 -1.62 13.46 -12.42
CA ILE A 294 -2.02 12.09 -12.16
C ILE A 294 -3.08 11.67 -13.19
N GLY A 295 -2.87 10.58 -13.93
CA GLY A 295 -3.83 10.11 -14.92
C GLY A 295 -4.22 11.14 -16.00
N GLY A 296 -3.33 12.11 -16.31
CA GLY A 296 -3.60 13.21 -17.23
C GLY A 296 -4.38 14.38 -16.63
N LEU A 297 -4.69 14.34 -15.33
CA LEU A 297 -5.31 15.46 -14.60
C LEU A 297 -4.23 16.30 -13.92
N ASP A 298 -4.40 17.62 -13.96
CA ASP A 298 -3.48 18.55 -13.29
C ASP A 298 -3.67 18.54 -11.77
N VAL A 299 -2.54 18.50 -11.07
CA VAL A 299 -2.47 18.42 -9.61
C VAL A 299 -1.59 19.52 -9.06
N ILE A 300 -2.02 20.15 -7.98
CA ILE A 300 -1.18 21.01 -7.15
C ILE A 300 -0.77 20.28 -5.87
N VAL A 301 0.52 20.33 -5.57
CA VAL A 301 1.07 19.90 -4.27
C VAL A 301 1.42 21.15 -3.50
N GLU A 302 0.85 21.31 -2.34
CA GLU A 302 1.00 22.50 -1.48
C GLU A 302 1.15 22.12 -0.02
N ASP A 303 1.62 23.08 0.81
CA ASP A 303 1.60 22.91 2.25
C ASP A 303 0.17 22.74 2.74
N ASN A 304 -0.03 21.86 3.71
CA ASN A 304 -1.34 21.72 4.35
C ASN A 304 -1.68 23.00 5.12
N VAL A 305 -2.64 23.74 4.61
CA VAL A 305 -3.14 24.99 5.22
C VAL A 305 -4.37 24.79 6.10
N ALA A 306 -4.88 23.58 6.21
CA ALA A 306 -6.07 23.29 7.03
C ALA A 306 -5.73 23.30 8.52
N LYS A 307 -5.58 24.49 9.09
CA LYS A 307 -5.30 24.72 10.51
C LYS A 307 -6.43 24.26 11.45
N GLU A 308 -7.62 23.98 10.92
CA GLU A 308 -8.82 23.63 11.68
C GLU A 308 -8.96 22.12 11.94
N PHE A 309 -8.20 21.29 11.20
CA PHE A 309 -8.18 19.86 11.43
C PHE A 309 -6.99 19.51 12.33
N GLU A 310 -7.16 18.57 13.26
CA GLU A 310 -6.18 18.09 14.26
C GLU A 310 -4.86 17.54 13.65
N VAL A 311 -4.51 17.97 12.45
CA VAL A 311 -3.34 17.49 11.71
C VAL A 311 -2.13 18.35 12.12
N SER A 312 -1.17 17.70 12.72
CA SER A 312 0.06 18.35 13.20
C SER A 312 0.81 19.09 12.08
N ASN A 313 1.11 20.35 12.31
CA ASN A 313 2.01 21.17 11.48
C ASN A 313 3.45 20.63 11.58
N HIS A 314 3.78 19.54 10.88
CA HIS A 314 5.15 19.10 10.70
C HIS A 314 5.70 19.60 9.38
N GLU A 315 6.93 20.11 9.37
CA GLU A 315 7.63 20.45 8.12
C GLU A 315 7.58 19.28 7.14
N GLY A 316 7.21 19.56 5.89
CA GLY A 316 7.08 18.54 4.83
C GLY A 316 5.73 17.80 4.80
N ASN A 317 4.71 18.35 5.42
CA ASN A 317 3.34 17.83 5.42
C ASN A 317 2.57 18.42 4.23
N TYR A 318 2.75 17.83 3.05
CA TYR A 318 2.16 18.29 1.81
C TYR A 318 0.92 17.49 1.46
N VAL A 319 -0.02 18.13 0.75
CA VAL A 319 -1.23 17.51 0.18
C VAL A 319 -1.22 17.66 -1.33
N ALA A 320 -1.70 16.63 -2.03
CA ALA A 320 -1.95 16.67 -3.46
C ALA A 320 -3.45 16.84 -3.73
N LYS A 321 -3.84 17.85 -4.51
CA LYS A 321 -5.23 18.15 -4.87
C LYS A 321 -5.36 18.33 -6.36
N LEU A 322 -6.50 17.94 -6.91
CA LEU A 322 -6.87 18.39 -8.26
C LEU A 322 -6.91 19.91 -8.29
N LEU A 323 -6.64 20.52 -9.45
CA LEU A 323 -6.74 21.99 -9.59
C LEU A 323 -8.14 22.55 -9.30
N THR A 324 -9.17 21.73 -9.41
CA THR A 324 -10.55 22.04 -8.98
C THR A 324 -10.68 22.17 -7.47
N CYS A 325 -9.70 21.68 -6.70
CA CYS A 325 -9.64 21.68 -5.23
C CYS A 325 -10.78 20.94 -4.52
N ASP A 326 -11.55 20.13 -5.22
CA ASP A 326 -12.68 19.38 -4.69
C ASP A 326 -12.34 17.93 -4.29
N SER A 327 -11.18 17.45 -4.69
CA SER A 327 -10.69 16.10 -4.37
C SER A 327 -9.19 16.07 -4.13
N PHE A 328 -8.75 15.22 -3.20
CA PHE A 328 -7.36 14.80 -3.14
C PHE A 328 -7.03 13.95 -4.37
N ALA A 329 -5.77 14.02 -4.82
CA ALA A 329 -5.26 13.33 -5.99
C ALA A 329 -4.17 12.34 -5.57
N GLY A 330 -4.56 11.29 -4.84
CA GLY A 330 -3.66 10.43 -4.10
C GLY A 330 -2.90 11.17 -3.00
N SER A 331 -1.80 10.62 -2.52
CA SER A 331 -0.96 11.25 -1.51
C SER A 331 0.45 11.56 -2.01
N VAL A 332 1.22 12.29 -1.20
CA VAL A 332 2.67 12.48 -1.38
C VAL A 332 3.47 11.82 -0.26
N ALA A 333 2.79 11.06 0.60
CA ALA A 333 3.37 10.43 1.77
C ALA A 333 4.23 9.22 1.41
N THR A 334 5.17 8.89 2.29
CA THR A 334 5.94 7.65 2.26
C THR A 334 5.55 6.76 3.44
N MET A 335 5.81 5.45 3.36
CA MET A 335 5.35 4.49 4.38
C MET A 335 5.86 4.81 5.80
N ASP A 336 7.08 5.32 5.96
CA ASP A 336 7.59 5.75 7.27
C ASP A 336 6.77 6.91 7.86
N GLN A 337 6.27 7.82 7.02
CA GLN A 337 5.37 8.89 7.43
C GLN A 337 4.04 8.32 7.92
N LEU A 338 3.47 7.34 7.20
CA LEU A 338 2.23 6.70 7.63
C LEU A 338 2.40 5.98 8.98
N VAL A 339 3.47 5.19 9.13
CA VAL A 339 3.79 4.52 10.40
C VAL A 339 3.96 5.53 11.53
N ARG A 340 4.67 6.64 11.27
CA ARG A 340 4.85 7.74 12.24
C ARG A 340 3.52 8.38 12.65
N ASN A 341 2.63 8.60 11.70
CA ASN A 341 1.30 9.16 11.95
C ASN A 341 0.44 8.21 12.80
N MET A 342 0.50 6.90 12.55
CA MET A 342 -0.21 5.94 13.41
C MET A 342 0.26 5.99 14.85
N VAL A 343 1.56 6.16 15.08
CA VAL A 343 2.10 6.28 16.44
C VAL A 343 1.77 7.65 17.06
N ASN A 344 2.08 8.75 16.36
CA ASN A 344 2.07 10.09 16.94
C ASN A 344 0.68 10.74 16.94
N LEU A 345 -0.15 10.51 15.91
CA LEU A 345 -1.47 11.13 15.78
C LEU A 345 -2.59 10.21 16.27
N VAL A 346 -2.51 8.93 15.93
CA VAL A 346 -3.53 7.96 16.31
C VAL A 346 -3.27 7.39 17.72
N GLY A 347 -2.00 7.35 18.14
CA GLY A 347 -1.61 6.84 19.47
C GLY A 347 -1.47 5.32 19.54
N LEU A 348 -1.19 4.67 18.40
CA LEU A 348 -0.92 3.24 18.37
C LEU A 348 0.46 2.92 18.96
N SER A 349 0.62 1.68 19.42
CA SER A 349 1.96 1.15 19.70
C SER A 349 2.76 1.06 18.41
N ILE A 350 4.09 1.18 18.50
CA ILE A 350 4.96 0.99 17.32
C ILE A 350 4.80 -0.41 16.70
N GLN A 351 4.51 -1.43 17.50
CA GLN A 351 4.27 -2.79 17.01
C GLN A 351 3.01 -2.85 16.15
N ASP A 352 1.92 -2.24 16.61
CA ASP A 352 0.65 -2.19 15.89
C ASP A 352 0.77 -1.42 14.57
N ALA A 353 1.44 -0.27 14.60
CA ALA A 353 1.68 0.53 13.38
C ALA A 353 2.54 -0.24 12.36
N ILE A 354 3.60 -0.93 12.81
CA ILE A 354 4.43 -1.79 11.95
C ILE A 354 3.61 -2.95 11.38
N LYS A 355 2.75 -3.59 12.18
CA LYS A 355 1.90 -4.68 11.73
C LYS A 355 0.98 -4.27 10.58
N MET A 356 0.41 -3.07 10.64
CA MET A 356 -0.42 -2.50 9.57
C MET A 356 0.36 -2.25 8.27
N ALA A 357 1.67 -1.99 8.36
CA ALA A 357 2.54 -1.73 7.22
C ALA A 357 3.28 -3.00 6.70
N THR A 358 3.18 -4.14 7.37
CA THR A 358 3.99 -5.33 7.06
C THR A 358 3.16 -6.62 7.00
N LEU A 359 2.77 -7.19 8.13
CA LEU A 359 2.07 -8.47 8.21
C LEU A 359 0.67 -8.41 7.59
N ASN A 360 -0.08 -7.33 7.86
CA ASN A 360 -1.44 -7.20 7.34
C ASN A 360 -1.47 -7.17 5.80
N PRO A 361 -0.73 -6.27 5.10
CA PRO A 361 -0.69 -6.29 3.64
C PRO A 361 -0.09 -7.60 3.09
N ALA A 362 0.86 -8.24 3.80
CA ALA A 362 1.37 -9.55 3.38
C ALA A 362 0.27 -10.62 3.38
N ARG A 363 -0.59 -10.65 4.40
CA ARG A 363 -1.73 -11.56 4.48
C ARG A 363 -2.78 -11.27 3.42
N VAL A 364 -3.10 -10.00 3.20
CA VAL A 364 -4.04 -9.57 2.15
C VAL A 364 -3.57 -10.07 0.78
N LEU A 365 -2.27 -9.93 0.48
CA LEU A 365 -1.66 -10.38 -0.77
C LEU A 365 -1.30 -11.89 -0.78
N ARG A 366 -1.52 -12.61 0.33
CA ARG A 366 -1.19 -14.05 0.50
C ARG A 366 0.29 -14.36 0.27
N ILE A 367 1.17 -13.47 0.77
CA ILE A 367 2.63 -13.61 0.70
C ILE A 367 3.29 -13.67 2.09
N ASP A 368 2.50 -13.85 3.14
CA ASP A 368 2.96 -13.91 4.53
C ASP A 368 3.80 -15.17 4.84
N SER A 369 3.78 -16.16 3.96
CA SER A 369 4.74 -17.26 3.96
C SER A 369 6.14 -16.91 3.43
N GLU A 370 6.31 -15.73 2.80
CA GLU A 370 7.58 -15.28 2.23
C GLU A 370 8.13 -14.03 2.93
N ARG A 371 7.26 -13.10 3.37
CA ARG A 371 7.64 -11.77 3.92
C ARG A 371 6.56 -11.20 4.85
N GLY A 372 6.81 -10.06 5.46
CA GLY A 372 5.88 -9.36 6.36
C GLY A 372 6.19 -9.52 7.84
N ILE A 373 7.04 -10.47 8.22
CA ILE A 373 7.59 -10.63 9.58
C ILE A 373 9.09 -10.95 9.54
N LEU A 374 9.78 -10.75 10.66
CA LEU A 374 11.16 -11.24 10.83
C LEU A 374 11.10 -12.66 11.43
N SER A 375 11.27 -13.65 10.57
CA SER A 375 11.29 -15.07 10.98
C SER A 375 12.25 -15.88 10.12
N PRO A 376 12.94 -16.87 10.66
CA PRO A 376 13.78 -17.77 9.88
C PRO A 376 13.01 -18.40 8.72
N GLY A 377 13.66 -18.48 7.55
CA GLY A 377 13.09 -19.00 6.32
C GLY A 377 12.44 -17.93 5.41
N LEU A 378 12.13 -16.75 5.92
CA LEU A 378 11.53 -15.67 5.14
C LEU A 378 12.58 -14.77 4.48
N LYS A 379 12.14 -14.00 3.48
CA LYS A 379 12.97 -13.02 2.78
C LYS A 379 13.57 -11.99 3.74
N GLY A 380 14.84 -11.67 3.53
CA GLY A 380 15.57 -10.68 4.30
C GLY A 380 15.18 -9.25 3.92
N ASP A 381 13.89 -8.93 4.07
CA ASP A 381 13.33 -7.60 3.89
C ASP A 381 13.29 -6.90 5.25
N VAL A 382 14.14 -5.89 5.42
CA VAL A 382 14.40 -5.28 6.73
C VAL A 382 14.47 -3.77 6.62
N VAL A 383 13.87 -3.11 7.58
CA VAL A 383 14.00 -1.66 7.78
C VAL A 383 14.64 -1.37 9.12
N VAL A 384 15.61 -0.45 9.10
CA VAL A 384 16.21 0.12 10.31
C VAL A 384 15.82 1.59 10.38
N PHE A 385 15.27 2.03 11.51
CA PHE A 385 14.92 3.43 11.75
C PHE A 385 15.21 3.86 13.20
N ASP A 386 15.31 5.16 13.42
CA ASP A 386 15.55 5.77 14.72
C ASP A 386 14.24 5.90 15.56
N GLU A 387 14.33 6.48 16.74
CA GLU A 387 13.18 6.69 17.64
C GLU A 387 12.10 7.63 17.07
N ASN A 388 12.46 8.48 16.10
CA ASN A 388 11.53 9.34 15.37
C ASN A 388 10.96 8.70 14.11
N ILE A 389 11.19 7.38 13.92
CA ILE A 389 10.77 6.62 12.73
C ILE A 389 11.35 7.24 11.44
N LYS A 390 12.59 7.76 11.49
CA LYS A 390 13.34 8.18 10.32
C LYS A 390 14.17 7.02 9.80
N ILE A 391 14.00 6.66 8.53
CA ILE A 391 14.67 5.51 7.94
C ILE A 391 16.18 5.72 7.87
N LEU A 392 16.93 4.79 8.45
CA LEU A 392 18.38 4.74 8.42
C LEU A 392 18.89 3.75 7.37
N MET A 393 18.15 2.67 7.14
CA MET A 393 18.53 1.64 6.18
C MET A 393 17.31 0.83 5.73
N THR A 394 17.29 0.51 4.44
CA THR A 394 16.31 -0.42 3.84
C THR A 394 17.07 -1.55 3.16
N VAL A 395 16.66 -2.77 3.45
CA VAL A 395 17.24 -4.01 2.90
C VAL A 395 16.14 -4.78 2.21
N VAL A 396 16.36 -5.18 0.98
CA VAL A 396 15.43 -5.96 0.15
C VAL A 396 16.12 -7.26 -0.24
N GLU A 397 15.53 -8.37 0.17
CA GLU A 397 16.08 -9.72 -0.08
C GLU A 397 17.59 -9.81 0.24
N GLY A 398 17.97 -9.29 1.42
CA GLY A 398 19.34 -9.29 1.91
C GLY A 398 20.30 -8.32 1.20
N LYS A 399 19.80 -7.42 0.34
CA LYS A 399 20.59 -6.37 -0.32
C LYS A 399 20.23 -5.00 0.26
N ILE A 400 21.25 -4.26 0.71
CA ILE A 400 21.03 -2.87 1.15
C ILE A 400 20.71 -2.03 -0.08
N VAL A 401 19.49 -1.51 -0.16
CA VAL A 401 19.01 -0.67 -1.27
C VAL A 401 18.98 0.80 -0.90
N TYR A 402 18.90 1.12 0.39
CA TYR A 402 19.03 2.46 0.92
C TYR A 402 19.81 2.45 2.23
N LYS A 403 20.68 3.44 2.39
CA LYS A 403 21.36 3.74 3.65
C LYS A 403 21.52 5.24 3.76
N LYS A 404 21.06 5.81 4.86
CA LYS A 404 21.27 7.22 5.20
C LYS A 404 22.76 7.44 5.46
N ASN A 405 23.34 8.47 4.86
CA ASN A 405 24.74 8.88 5.05
C ASN A 405 25.00 9.41 6.46
#